data_8fb3973a1a305f38067d021a7aad5b8a
#
_entry.id   8fb3973a1a305f38067d021a7aad5b8a
#
_cell.length_a   1.000
_cell.length_b   1.000
_cell.length_c   1.000
_cell.angle_alpha   90.00
_cell.angle_beta   90.00
_cell.angle_gamma   90.00
#
_symmetry.space_group_name_H-M   'P 1'
#
loop_
_entity.id
_entity.type
_entity.pdbx_description
1 polymer ?
#
loop_
_entity_poly.entity_id
_entity_poly.type
_entity_poly.pdbx_seq_one_letter_code
_entity_poly.pdbx_strand_id
1 'polypeptide(L)' 'MEKTIEVGVWLLGSRGVRIGTVDAVFADYILVRSAGLLPVDLYVPRRDIRAVDGTLEVTCSAAEAYALWHRPLKRAPHD' A
#
# COMPACT_ATOMS: atom_id res chain seq x y z
N MET A 1 12.01 -10.74 -16.33
CA MET A 1 10.60 -10.54 -16.40
C MET A 1 10.10 -9.83 -15.21
N GLU A 2 9.33 -8.80 -15.44
CA GLU A 2 8.83 -8.03 -14.36
C GLU A 2 7.62 -8.62 -13.78
N LYS A 3 7.46 -8.52 -12.48
CA LYS A 3 6.29 -8.96 -11.84
C LYS A 3 5.24 -7.90 -11.92
N THR A 4 4.03 -8.30 -12.19
CA THR A 4 2.90 -7.38 -12.26
C THR A 4 2.26 -7.31 -10.89
N ILE A 5 2.04 -6.10 -10.42
CA ILE A 5 1.34 -5.89 -9.17
C ILE A 5 -0.16 -5.97 -9.45
N GLU A 6 -0.86 -6.80 -8.71
CA GLU A 6 -2.27 -7.01 -8.96
C GLU A 6 -3.14 -6.53 -7.82
N VAL A 7 -4.33 -6.10 -8.15
CA VAL A 7 -5.32 -5.69 -7.18
C VAL A 7 -5.70 -6.90 -6.33
N GLY A 8 -5.86 -6.69 -5.05
CA GLY A 8 -6.25 -7.74 -4.13
C GLY A 8 -5.11 -8.42 -3.41
N VAL A 9 -3.88 -8.14 -3.82
CA VAL A 9 -2.71 -8.75 -3.19
C VAL A 9 -2.44 -8.05 -1.87
N TRP A 10 -1.98 -8.80 -0.89
CA TRP A 10 -1.65 -8.21 0.40
C TRP A 10 -0.35 -7.43 0.34
N LEU A 11 -0.32 -6.31 1.07
CA LEU A 11 0.92 -5.59 1.32
C LEU A 11 1.31 -5.86 2.76
N LEU A 12 2.52 -6.35 2.96
CA LEU A 12 3.03 -6.69 4.27
C LEU A 12 4.11 -5.71 4.68
N GLY A 13 4.15 -5.39 5.94
CA GLY A 13 5.21 -4.56 6.48
C GLY A 13 6.28 -5.40 7.12
N SER A 14 7.08 -4.77 7.98
CA SER A 14 8.13 -5.48 8.68
C SER A 14 7.53 -6.61 9.50
N ARG A 15 8.25 -7.70 9.60
CA ARG A 15 7.82 -8.88 10.34
C ARG A 15 6.59 -9.54 9.76
N GLY A 16 6.27 -9.26 8.51
CA GLY A 16 5.14 -9.92 7.85
C GLY A 16 3.78 -9.45 8.32
N VAL A 17 3.70 -8.31 8.98
CA VAL A 17 2.42 -7.80 9.45
C VAL A 17 1.65 -7.26 8.27
N ARG A 18 0.38 -7.63 8.18
CA ARG A 18 -0.45 -7.17 7.08
C ARG A 18 -0.79 -5.70 7.22
N ILE A 19 -0.47 -4.93 6.21
CA ILE A 19 -0.79 -3.51 6.19
C ILE A 19 -2.13 -3.31 5.50
N GLY A 20 -2.35 -3.98 4.39
CA GLY A 20 -3.60 -3.85 3.66
C GLY A 20 -3.55 -4.58 2.34
N THR A 21 -4.51 -4.30 1.48
CA THR A 21 -4.59 -4.93 0.16
C THR A 21 -4.51 -3.88 -0.93
N VAL A 22 -3.95 -4.27 -2.05
CA VAL A 22 -3.83 -3.37 -3.20
C VAL A 22 -5.22 -3.11 -3.76
N ASP A 23 -5.59 -1.85 -3.87
CA ASP A 23 -6.89 -1.44 -4.38
C ASP A 23 -6.77 -0.90 -5.80
N ALA A 24 -5.67 -0.30 -6.15
CA ALA A 24 -5.43 0.20 -7.50
C ALA A 24 -3.93 0.32 -7.73
N VAL A 25 -3.52 0.25 -8.97
CA VAL A 25 -2.12 0.32 -9.34
C VAL A 25 -1.92 1.47 -10.31
N PHE A 26 -0.99 2.36 -9.98
CA PHE A 26 -0.67 3.50 -10.82
C PHE A 26 0.81 3.44 -11.21
N ALA A 27 1.23 4.36 -12.06
CA ALA A 27 2.59 4.32 -12.59
C ALA A 27 3.65 4.49 -11.49
N ASP A 28 3.41 5.41 -10.56
CA ASP A 28 4.42 5.74 -9.55
C ASP A 28 4.10 5.24 -8.17
N TYR A 29 2.88 4.80 -7.94
CA TYR A 29 2.49 4.35 -6.61
C TYR A 29 1.35 3.36 -6.73
N ILE A 30 1.04 2.71 -5.63
CA ILE A 30 -0.15 1.89 -5.57
C ILE A 30 -1.04 2.41 -4.46
N LEU A 31 -2.32 2.20 -4.63
CA LEU A 31 -3.30 2.57 -3.64
C LEU A 31 -3.60 1.33 -2.84
N VAL A 32 -3.38 1.38 -1.55
CA VAL A 32 -3.57 0.25 -0.66
C VAL A 32 -4.66 0.60 0.33
N ARG A 33 -5.63 -0.27 0.47
CA ARG A 33 -6.65 -0.07 1.48
C ARG A 33 -6.19 -0.76 2.74
N SER A 34 -6.01 -0.01 3.81
CA SER A 34 -5.48 -0.57 5.03
C SER A 34 -6.43 -1.57 5.64
N ALA A 35 -5.88 -2.54 6.35
CA ALA A 35 -6.70 -3.49 7.08
C ALA A 35 -7.17 -2.83 8.36
N GLY A 36 -8.32 -3.23 8.84
CA GLY A 36 -8.81 -2.70 10.10
C GLY A 36 -10.26 -2.32 10.01
N LEU A 37 -10.79 -1.87 11.14
CA LEU A 37 -12.19 -1.52 11.22
C LEU A 37 -12.53 -0.30 10.39
N LEU A 38 -11.63 0.67 10.35
CA LEU A 38 -11.85 1.88 9.59
C LEU A 38 -10.79 1.96 8.52
N PRO A 39 -11.02 1.32 7.39
CA PRO A 39 -9.99 1.31 6.34
C PRO A 39 -9.71 2.71 5.83
N VAL A 40 -8.47 2.97 5.54
CA VAL A 40 -8.05 4.22 4.92
C VAL A 40 -7.18 3.90 3.73
N ASP A 41 -7.00 4.87 2.86
CA ASP A 41 -6.17 4.69 1.69
C ASP A 41 -4.75 5.09 1.99
N LEU A 42 -3.82 4.27 1.56
CA LEU A 42 -2.40 4.53 1.67
C LEU A 42 -1.83 4.64 0.28
N TYR A 43 -1.09 5.71 0.03
CA TYR A 43 -0.48 5.93 -1.28
C TYR A 43 0.98 5.53 -1.19
N VAL A 44 1.27 4.30 -1.55
CA VAL A 44 2.58 3.69 -1.33
C VAL A 44 3.44 3.82 -2.59
N PRO A 45 4.59 4.49 -2.50
CA PRO A 45 5.45 4.63 -3.68
C PRO A 45 5.92 3.26 -4.16
N ARG A 46 5.83 3.04 -5.45
CA ARG A 46 6.22 1.73 -5.98
C ARG A 46 7.67 1.40 -5.73
N ARG A 47 8.52 2.41 -5.68
CA ARG A 47 9.95 2.16 -5.45
C ARG A 47 10.23 1.60 -4.07
N ASP A 48 9.29 1.72 -3.14
CA ASP A 48 9.48 1.20 -1.79
C ASP A 48 8.91 -0.20 -1.62
N ILE A 49 8.41 -0.77 -2.68
CA ILE A 49 7.71 -2.06 -2.63
C ILE A 49 8.56 -3.16 -3.25
N ARG A 50 8.58 -4.31 -2.61
CA ARG A 50 9.22 -5.49 -3.16
C ARG A 50 8.17 -6.56 -3.35
N ALA A 51 8.26 -7.30 -4.44
CA ALA A 51 7.36 -8.41 -4.67
C ALA A 51 8.04 -9.68 -4.18
N VAL A 52 7.37 -10.40 -3.30
CA VAL A 52 7.93 -11.62 -2.72
C VAL A 52 6.84 -12.68 -2.70
N ASP A 53 7.03 -13.71 -3.52
CA ASP A 53 6.14 -14.88 -3.49
C ASP A 53 4.66 -14.57 -3.49
N GLY A 54 4.24 -13.71 -4.38
CA GLY A 54 2.82 -13.43 -4.53
C GLY A 54 2.27 -12.38 -3.58
N THR A 55 3.13 -11.81 -2.76
CA THR A 55 2.73 -10.69 -1.91
C THR A 55 3.67 -9.54 -2.16
N LEU A 56 3.32 -8.39 -1.63
CA LEU A 56 4.18 -7.22 -1.71
C LEU A 56 4.64 -6.88 -0.31
N GLU A 57 5.84 -6.33 -0.21
CA GLU A 57 6.41 -5.99 1.08
C GLU A 57 7.03 -4.62 1.06
N VAL A 58 6.95 -3.96 2.22
CA VAL A 58 7.72 -2.75 2.47
C VAL A 58 8.49 -2.97 3.75
N THR A 59 9.50 -2.17 3.99
CA THR A 59 10.39 -2.41 5.13
C THR A 59 9.91 -1.76 6.41
N CYS A 60 8.91 -0.91 6.34
CA CYS A 60 8.43 -0.22 7.53
C CYS A 60 7.32 -1.02 8.22
N SER A 61 7.00 -0.64 9.42
CA SER A 61 5.91 -1.26 10.16
C SER A 61 4.57 -0.74 9.64
N ALA A 62 3.49 -1.37 10.05
CA ALA A 62 2.16 -0.90 9.68
C ALA A 62 1.91 0.51 10.19
N ALA A 63 2.35 0.80 11.41
CA ALA A 63 2.16 2.13 11.96
C ALA A 63 2.95 3.18 11.18
N GLU A 64 4.16 2.83 10.79
CA GLU A 64 4.97 3.74 9.99
C GLU A 64 4.38 3.95 8.61
N ALA A 65 3.88 2.88 8.01
CA ALA A 65 3.25 2.99 6.70
C ALA A 65 2.05 3.92 6.75
N TYR A 66 1.25 3.78 7.79
CA TYR A 66 0.09 4.64 7.98
C TYR A 66 0.55 6.09 8.11
N ALA A 67 1.54 6.35 8.95
CA ALA A 67 2.00 7.70 9.16
C ALA A 67 2.59 8.34 7.91
N LEU A 68 3.31 7.53 7.12
CA LEU A 68 3.97 8.06 5.94
C LEU A 68 3.05 8.25 4.76
N TRP A 69 2.11 7.34 4.58
CA TRP A 69 1.38 7.26 3.32
C TRP A 69 -0.12 7.47 3.43
N HIS A 70 -0.63 7.61 4.64
CA HIS A 70 -2.05 7.85 4.83
C HIS A 70 -2.47 9.16 4.18
N ARG A 71 -3.56 9.13 3.44
CA ARG A 71 -4.11 10.34 2.87
C ARG A 71 -5.55 10.43 3.25
N PRO A 72 -5.96 11.53 3.83
CA PRO A 72 -7.38 11.71 4.11
C PRO A 72 -8.11 11.80 2.78
N LEU A 73 -9.34 11.44 2.80
CA LEU A 73 -10.15 11.58 1.64
C LEU A 73 -10.22 13.03 1.24
N LYS A 74 -9.75 13.39 0.06
CA LYS A 74 -9.73 14.73 -0.31
C LYS A 74 -10.69 14.95 -1.32
N ARG A 75 -11.24 15.97 -1.32
CA ARG A 75 -12.03 16.28 -2.28
C ARG A 75 -11.42 17.21 -3.07
N ALA A 76 -11.31 17.34 -3.81
CA ALA A 76 -10.71 18.01 -4.51
C ALA A 76 -10.07 18.60 -4.81
N PRO A 77 -10.02 18.81 -5.38
CA PRO A 77 -9.29 18.99 -5.89
C PRO A 77 -8.61 19.98 -6.17
N HIS A 78 -8.68 20.33 -6.12
CA HIS A 78 -8.06 21.08 -6.28
C HIS A 78 -7.39 21.27 -5.66
N ASP A 79 -7.54 20.79 -5.28
CA ASP A 79 -6.88 20.89 -4.57
C ASP A 79 -6.07 20.66 -4.70
#